data_912f7ca32e7a1a2b6689d157f74a56d5
#
_entry.id   912f7ca32e7a1a2b6689d157f74a56d5
#
_cell.length_a   1.000
_cell.length_b   1.000
_cell.length_c   1.000
_cell.angle_alpha   90.00
_cell.angle_beta   90.00
_cell.angle_gamma   90.00
#
_symmetry.space_group_name_H-M   'P 1'
#
loop_
_entity.id
_entity.type
_entity.pdbx_description
1 polymer ?
#
loop_
_entity_poly.entity_id
_entity_poly.type
_entity_poly.pdbx_seq_one_letter_code
_entity_poly.pdbx_strand_id
1 'polypeptide(L)'
;IVGGVIFSVHPLLLQNGLQLVLLALSVVFLHNGLGYLLGYSVGTLCGFSTAKKRTLSIEVGMQNAGMATVLSRNFMATPALIAANPMAALSLVPCAMSCAYHSISGTLLAGLFLLSDKRSNNKELH
;
A
#
# COMPACT_ATOMS: atom_id res chain seq x y z
N ILE A 1 3.85 12.28 -7.24
CA ILE A 1 4.15 11.99 -5.82
C ILE A 1 4.83 10.63 -5.70
N VAL A 2 4.22 9.51 -6.16
CA VAL A 2 4.79 8.15 -6.05
C VAL A 2 6.22 8.06 -6.61
N GLY A 3 6.44 8.53 -7.84
CA GLY A 3 7.76 8.52 -8.48
C GLY A 3 8.81 9.30 -7.70
N GLY A 4 8.45 10.45 -7.13
CA GLY A 4 9.35 11.25 -6.30
C GLY A 4 9.76 10.54 -5.01
N VAL A 5 8.83 9.82 -4.37
CA VAL A 5 9.11 9.03 -3.17
C VAL A 5 10.07 7.88 -3.50
N ILE A 6 9.81 7.13 -4.56
CA ILE A 6 10.68 6.00 -4.99
C ILE A 6 12.08 6.52 -5.35
N PHE A 7 12.15 7.62 -6.10
CA PHE A 7 13.42 8.23 -6.47
C PHE A 7 14.26 8.63 -5.24
N SER A 8 13.63 9.15 -4.19
CA SER A 8 14.32 9.57 -2.97
C SER A 8 14.97 8.43 -2.17
N VAL A 9 14.46 7.20 -2.30
CA VAL A 9 15.00 6.01 -1.61
C VAL A 9 15.80 5.08 -2.53
N HIS A 10 15.88 5.38 -3.82
CA HIS A 10 16.58 4.55 -4.81
C HIS A 10 18.04 4.20 -4.40
N PRO A 11 18.86 5.13 -3.89
CA PRO A 11 20.21 4.78 -3.44
C PRO A 11 20.22 3.75 -2.30
N LEU A 12 19.27 3.86 -1.36
CA LEU A 12 19.14 2.92 -0.23
C LEU A 12 18.74 1.52 -0.72
N LEU A 13 17.88 1.43 -1.72
CA LEU A 13 17.49 0.16 -2.33
C LEU A 13 18.67 -0.52 -3.01
N LEU A 14 19.49 0.23 -3.73
CA LEU A 14 20.68 -0.31 -4.40
C LEU A 14 21.77 -0.77 -3.41
N GLN A 15 21.98 -0.03 -2.33
CA GLN A 15 23.02 -0.33 -1.34
C GLN A 15 22.69 -1.53 -0.45
N ASN A 16 21.40 -1.73 -0.11
CA ASN A 16 20.98 -2.75 0.85
C ASN A 16 20.54 -4.08 0.20
N GLY A 17 20.63 -4.15 -1.12
CA GLY A 17 20.47 -5.39 -1.86
C GLY A 17 19.03 -5.91 -2.00
N LEU A 18 18.90 -6.94 -2.82
CA LEU A 18 17.62 -7.57 -3.19
C LEU A 18 16.86 -8.12 -1.98
N GLN A 19 17.56 -8.63 -0.96
CA GLN A 19 16.92 -9.22 0.21
C GLN A 19 16.07 -8.22 0.99
N LEU A 20 16.57 -7.01 1.21
CA LEU A 20 15.79 -5.95 1.88
C LEU A 20 14.56 -5.55 1.07
N VAL A 21 14.72 -5.44 -0.25
CA VAL A 21 13.62 -5.11 -1.17
C VAL A 21 12.53 -6.19 -1.10
N LEU A 22 12.91 -7.46 -1.17
CA LEU A 22 11.95 -8.58 -1.08
C LEU A 22 11.26 -8.65 0.27
N LEU A 23 11.99 -8.42 1.36
CA LEU A 23 11.41 -8.36 2.71
C LEU A 23 10.40 -7.22 2.82
N ALA A 24 10.77 -6.01 2.40
CA ALA A 24 9.89 -4.86 2.44
C ALA A 24 8.63 -5.07 1.58
N LEU A 25 8.77 -5.63 0.37
CA LEU A 25 7.65 -5.99 -0.49
C LEU A 25 6.72 -7.01 0.17
N SER A 26 7.27 -8.04 0.80
CA SER A 26 6.48 -9.07 1.48
C SER A 26 5.66 -8.48 2.62
N VAL A 27 6.26 -7.64 3.45
CA VAL A 27 5.57 -6.95 4.56
C VAL A 27 4.48 -6.03 4.01
N VAL A 28 4.79 -5.23 2.99
CA VAL A 28 3.83 -4.31 2.35
C VAL A 28 2.66 -5.08 1.72
N PHE A 29 2.93 -6.19 1.02
CA PHE A 29 1.91 -7.06 0.43
C PHE A 29 0.96 -7.59 1.49
N LEU A 30 1.49 -8.15 2.58
CA LEU A 30 0.68 -8.69 3.68
C LEU A 30 -0.13 -7.59 4.37
N HIS A 31 0.51 -6.46 4.68
CA HIS A 31 -0.14 -5.35 5.37
C HIS A 31 -1.33 -4.77 4.56
N ASN A 32 -1.10 -4.45 3.30
CA ASN A 32 -2.15 -3.90 2.44
C ASN A 32 -3.22 -4.96 2.09
N GLY A 33 -2.80 -6.21 1.84
CA GLY A 33 -3.71 -7.33 1.58
C GLY A 33 -4.65 -7.60 2.75
N LEU A 34 -4.13 -7.61 3.98
CA LEU A 34 -4.94 -7.69 5.18
C LEU A 34 -5.88 -6.49 5.32
N GLY A 35 -5.42 -5.29 4.98
CA GLY A 35 -6.24 -4.08 4.96
C GLY A 35 -7.46 -4.23 4.03
N TYR A 36 -7.24 -4.71 2.80
CA TYR A 36 -8.34 -4.98 1.84
C TYR A 36 -9.33 -6.01 2.39
N LEU A 37 -8.84 -7.12 2.94
CA LEU A 37 -9.68 -8.18 3.51
C LEU A 37 -10.48 -7.69 4.71
N LEU A 38 -9.84 -7.01 5.65
CA LEU A 38 -10.47 -6.49 6.85
C LEU A 38 -11.53 -5.43 6.50
N GLY A 39 -11.22 -4.49 5.61
CA GLY A 39 -12.18 -3.49 5.18
C GLY A 39 -13.43 -4.11 4.55
N TYR A 40 -13.27 -5.11 3.67
CA TYR A 40 -14.40 -5.83 3.08
C TYR A 40 -15.18 -6.63 4.13
N SER A 41 -14.49 -7.30 5.04
CA SER A 41 -15.10 -8.12 6.09
C SER A 41 -15.93 -7.27 7.06
N VAL A 42 -15.37 -6.16 7.54
CA VAL A 42 -16.08 -5.21 8.42
C VAL A 42 -17.32 -4.65 7.70
N GLY A 43 -17.19 -4.23 6.45
CA GLY A 43 -18.33 -3.78 5.66
C GLY A 43 -19.43 -4.86 5.50
N THR A 44 -19.04 -6.13 5.46
CA THR A 44 -19.97 -7.25 5.40
C THR A 44 -20.67 -7.45 6.75
N LEU A 45 -19.93 -7.44 7.84
CA LEU A 45 -20.49 -7.56 9.20
C LEU A 45 -21.45 -6.42 9.54
N CYS A 46 -21.16 -5.21 9.05
CA CYS A 46 -22.03 -4.03 9.23
C CYS A 46 -23.24 -4.01 8.27
N GLY A 47 -23.44 -5.02 7.43
CA GLY A 47 -24.57 -5.08 6.50
C GLY A 47 -24.51 -4.05 5.37
N PHE A 48 -23.33 -3.56 5.00
CA PHE A 48 -23.19 -2.57 3.93
C PHE A 48 -23.55 -3.16 2.55
N SER A 49 -24.03 -2.32 1.66
CA SER A 49 -24.21 -2.70 0.25
C SER A 49 -22.89 -3.10 -0.39
N THR A 50 -22.94 -3.89 -1.46
CA THR A 50 -21.73 -4.35 -2.17
C THR A 50 -20.82 -3.20 -2.59
N ALA A 51 -21.38 -2.08 -3.07
CA ALA A 51 -20.61 -0.89 -3.42
C ALA A 51 -19.84 -0.32 -2.21
N LYS A 52 -20.53 -0.14 -1.07
CA LYS A 52 -19.91 0.36 0.16
C LYS A 52 -18.83 -0.58 0.73
N LYS A 53 -19.04 -1.92 0.66
CA LYS A 53 -18.01 -2.89 1.09
C LYS A 53 -16.74 -2.77 0.26
N ARG A 54 -16.88 -2.63 -1.06
CA ARG A 54 -15.75 -2.48 -1.99
C ARG A 54 -15.01 -1.18 -1.75
N THR A 55 -15.73 -0.07 -1.57
CA THR A 55 -15.13 1.22 -1.20
C THR A 55 -14.35 1.12 0.10
N LEU A 56 -14.96 0.57 1.15
CA LEU A 56 -14.32 0.40 2.45
C LEU A 56 -13.09 -0.51 2.36
N SER A 57 -13.14 -1.58 1.57
CA SER A 57 -12.00 -2.46 1.30
C SER A 57 -10.83 -1.68 0.72
N ILE A 58 -11.08 -0.87 -0.31
CA ILE A 58 -10.03 -0.07 -0.96
C ILE A 58 -9.48 0.99 -0.01
N GLU A 59 -10.33 1.72 0.70
CA GLU A 59 -9.94 2.76 1.66
C GLU A 59 -9.05 2.22 2.79
N VAL A 60 -9.41 1.07 3.36
CA VAL A 60 -8.63 0.43 4.44
C VAL A 60 -7.34 -0.18 3.92
N GLY A 61 -7.34 -0.72 2.71
CA GLY A 61 -6.15 -1.33 2.09
C GLY A 61 -5.17 -0.33 1.50
N MET A 62 -5.65 0.81 0.98
CA MET A 62 -4.81 1.87 0.43
C MET A 62 -4.34 2.81 1.54
N GLN A 63 -3.25 2.43 2.19
CA GLN A 63 -2.63 3.21 3.26
C GLN A 63 -2.09 4.56 2.76
N ASN A 64 -2.07 5.58 3.64
CA ASN A 64 -1.47 6.87 3.31
C ASN A 64 0.06 6.82 3.40
N ALA A 65 0.68 6.09 2.47
CA ALA A 65 2.13 5.91 2.44
C ALA A 65 2.90 7.21 2.13
N GLY A 66 2.26 8.19 1.49
CA GLY A 66 2.83 9.53 1.33
C GLY A 66 3.03 10.22 2.67
N MET A 67 2.01 10.21 3.52
CA MET A 67 2.09 10.72 4.89
C MET A 67 3.12 9.93 5.71
N ALA A 68 3.12 8.60 5.62
CA ALA A 68 4.10 7.75 6.29
C ALA A 68 5.53 8.11 5.91
N THR A 69 5.79 8.44 4.64
CA THR A 69 7.12 8.88 4.18
C THR A 69 7.53 10.20 4.82
N VAL A 70 6.61 11.17 4.90
CA VAL A 70 6.88 12.46 5.55
C VAL A 70 7.17 12.26 7.04
N LEU A 71 6.36 11.47 7.74
CA LEU A 71 6.56 11.18 9.16
C LEU A 71 7.87 10.43 9.41
N SER A 72 8.16 9.40 8.59
CA SER A 72 9.42 8.66 8.68
C SER A 72 10.63 9.59 8.51
N ARG A 73 10.60 10.48 7.51
CA ARG A 73 11.68 11.45 7.28
C ARG A 73 11.87 12.42 8.45
N ASN A 74 10.77 12.89 9.02
CA ASN A 74 10.83 13.92 10.07
C ASN A 74 11.13 13.37 11.47
N PHE A 75 10.83 12.10 11.74
CA PHE A 75 10.92 11.53 13.08
C PHE A 75 11.87 10.32 13.18
N MET A 76 12.06 9.56 12.11
CA MET A 76 12.86 8.32 12.12
C MET A 76 14.14 8.42 11.29
N ALA A 77 14.12 9.14 10.17
CA ALA A 77 15.25 9.32 9.25
C ALA A 77 15.75 10.77 9.27
N THR A 78 15.82 11.40 10.45
CA THR A 78 16.39 12.74 10.59
C THR A 78 17.91 12.72 10.41
N PRO A 79 18.54 13.81 9.97
CA PRO A 79 20.01 13.87 9.84
C PRO A 79 20.75 13.46 11.13
N ALA A 80 20.23 13.86 12.31
CA ALA A 80 20.82 13.51 13.59
C ALA A 80 20.72 12.00 13.88
N LEU A 81 19.56 11.38 13.61
CA LEU A 81 19.38 9.93 13.80
C LEU A 81 20.20 9.12 12.80
N ILE A 82 20.31 9.55 11.54
CA ILE A 82 21.12 8.89 10.52
C ILE A 82 22.61 8.99 10.88
N ALA A 83 23.07 10.12 11.41
CA ALA A 83 24.45 10.28 11.88
C ALA A 83 24.76 9.35 13.07
N ALA A 84 23.80 9.16 13.98
CA ALA A 84 23.94 8.24 15.11
C ALA A 84 23.78 6.75 14.70
N ASN A 85 22.89 6.47 13.76
CA ASN A 85 22.63 5.13 13.24
C ASN A 85 22.22 5.22 11.75
N PRO A 86 23.11 4.89 10.81
CA PRO A 86 22.80 4.94 9.37
C PRO A 86 21.60 4.09 8.96
N MET A 87 21.29 3.03 9.72
CA MET A 87 20.11 2.17 9.48
C MET A 87 18.78 2.91 9.66
N ALA A 88 18.78 4.07 10.35
CA ALA A 88 17.57 4.89 10.50
C ALA A 88 17.00 5.33 9.13
N ALA A 89 17.85 5.52 8.13
CA ALA A 89 17.41 5.84 6.76
C ALA A 89 16.55 4.74 6.13
N LEU A 90 16.72 3.47 6.53
CA LEU A 90 15.95 2.34 6.00
C LEU A 90 14.46 2.39 6.36
N SER A 91 14.06 3.20 7.35
CA SER A 91 12.64 3.41 7.67
C SER A 91 11.84 4.00 6.50
N LEU A 92 12.50 4.66 5.56
CA LEU A 92 11.87 5.21 4.34
C LEU A 92 11.53 4.13 3.30
N VAL A 93 12.22 2.99 3.31
CA VAL A 93 12.06 1.93 2.29
C VAL A 93 10.65 1.34 2.29
N PRO A 94 10.10 0.82 3.40
CA PRO A 94 8.74 0.28 3.40
C PRO A 94 7.68 1.33 3.05
N CYS A 95 7.87 2.59 3.42
CA CYS A 95 6.96 3.68 3.07
C CYS A 95 6.91 3.90 1.54
N ALA A 96 8.08 3.96 0.89
CA ALA A 96 8.17 4.12 -0.55
C ALA A 96 7.61 2.91 -1.31
N MET A 97 7.92 1.69 -0.86
CA MET A 97 7.42 0.45 -1.45
C MET A 97 5.90 0.35 -1.30
N SER A 98 5.34 0.73 -0.15
CA SER A 98 3.89 0.78 0.07
C SER A 98 3.22 1.79 -0.85
N CYS A 99 3.83 2.97 -1.06
CA CYS A 99 3.31 3.99 -1.95
C CYS A 99 3.16 3.49 -3.40
N ALA A 100 4.13 2.74 -3.91
CA ALA A 100 4.06 2.12 -5.23
C ALA A 100 3.04 0.97 -5.26
N TYR A 101 3.12 0.08 -4.27
CA TYR A 101 2.30 -1.13 -4.21
C TYR A 101 0.80 -0.82 -4.15
N HIS A 102 0.36 0.03 -3.21
CA HIS A 102 -1.08 0.27 -3.06
C HIS A 102 -1.68 1.02 -4.25
N SER A 103 -0.91 1.84 -4.97
CA SER A 103 -1.38 2.49 -6.20
C SER A 103 -1.68 1.47 -7.29
N ILE A 104 -0.86 0.44 -7.43
CA ILE A 104 -1.06 -0.64 -8.39
C ILE A 104 -2.16 -1.58 -7.92
N SER A 105 -2.06 -2.10 -6.70
CA SER A 105 -3.00 -3.09 -6.15
C SER A 105 -4.42 -2.55 -6.02
N GLY A 106 -4.58 -1.29 -5.59
CA GLY A 106 -5.89 -0.64 -5.51
C GLY A 106 -6.55 -0.49 -6.88
N THR A 107 -5.77 -0.10 -7.90
CA THR A 107 -6.25 0.00 -9.28
C THR A 107 -6.66 -1.36 -9.84
N LEU A 108 -5.85 -2.40 -9.61
CA LEU A 108 -6.18 -3.77 -10.02
C LEU A 108 -7.44 -4.29 -9.32
N LEU A 109 -7.56 -4.06 -8.02
CA LEU A 109 -8.75 -4.49 -7.25
C LEU A 109 -10.01 -3.77 -7.72
N ALA A 110 -9.96 -2.47 -7.98
CA ALA A 110 -11.07 -1.72 -8.55
C ALA A 110 -11.47 -2.27 -9.93
N GLY A 111 -10.48 -2.58 -10.79
CA GLY A 111 -10.72 -3.22 -12.08
C GLY A 111 -11.41 -4.58 -11.96
N LEU A 112 -10.99 -5.41 -11.01
CA LEU A 112 -11.63 -6.71 -10.74
C LEU A 112 -13.09 -6.54 -10.27
N PHE A 113 -13.39 -5.54 -9.45
CA PHE A 113 -14.76 -5.25 -9.04
C PHE A 113 -15.63 -4.84 -10.23
N LEU A 114 -15.13 -3.99 -11.13
CA LEU A 114 -15.86 -3.60 -12.34
C LEU A 114 -16.11 -4.79 -13.29
N LEU A 115 -15.14 -5.68 -13.46
CA LEU A 115 -15.31 -6.89 -14.26
C LEU A 115 -16.34 -7.84 -13.65
N SER A 116 -16.38 -7.94 -12.31
CA SER A 116 -17.40 -8.73 -11.60
C SER A 116 -18.82 -8.22 -11.87
N ASP A 117 -19.01 -6.89 -11.83
CA ASP A 117 -20.32 -6.28 -12.09
C ASP A 117 -20.77 -6.51 -13.53
N LYS A 118 -19.86 -6.34 -14.49
CA LYS A 118 -20.16 -6.59 -15.90
C LYS A 118 -20.59 -8.04 -16.15
N ARG A 119 -19.97 -9.00 -15.45
CA ARG A 119 -20.34 -10.42 -15.53
C ARG A 119 -21.72 -10.70 -14.92
N SER A 120 -22.05 -10.04 -13.81
CA SER A 120 -23.37 -10.21 -13.17
C SER A 120 -24.47 -9.69 -14.08
N ASN A 121 -24.34 -8.48 -14.61
CA ASN A 121 -25.33 -7.88 -15.49
C ASN A 121 -25.55 -8.69 -16.78
N ASN A 122 -24.50 -9.29 -17.35
CA ASN A 122 -24.65 -10.14 -18.53
C ASN A 122 -25.40 -11.47 -18.25
N LYS A 123 -25.38 -11.96 -17.00
CA LYS A 123 -26.12 -13.18 -16.62
C LYS A 123 -27.61 -12.91 -16.38
N GLU A 124 -28.00 -11.69 -16.07
CA GLU A 124 -29.41 -11.31 -15.88
C GLU A 124 -30.13 -11.01 -17.21
N LEU A 125 -29.36 -10.86 -18.32
CA LEU A 125 -29.89 -10.60 -19.66
C LEU A 125 -30.11 -11.87 -20.51
N HIS A 126 -29.74 -13.04 -20.00
CA HIS A 126 -29.89 -14.36 -20.63
C HIS A 126 -30.64 -15.33 -19.71
#